data_d039d775db35934e6dded81536bc89a3
#
_entry.id   d039d775db35934e6dded81536bc89a3
#
_cell.length_a   1.000
_cell.length_b   1.000
_cell.length_c   1.000
_cell.angle_alpha   90.00
_cell.angle_beta   90.00
_cell.angle_gamma   90.00
#
_symmetry.space_group_name_H-M   'P 1'
#
loop_
_entity.id
_entity.type
_entity.pdbx_description
1 polymer ?
#
loop_
_entity_poly.entity_id
_entity_poly.type
_entity_poly.pdbx_seq_one_letter_code
_entity_poly.pdbx_strand_id
1 'polypeptide(L)'
;MQQFNYVRQPSKFRRPLFHLKLSIVILKTTNTTFPLSSTIIFIFQRRAMSTLKDRFIKARAAKGFSQAKLSKLVGISQSAVAAIESGRNKKPTNIAAISEVLGVSPLWLETGKGEMYAAPQADAVSPETAPPSKPTESRLGNAMQNFPKSSKLDHVCYDIRGPVHKEALRLEEEGNKILKLNIGNPAPFGFEAPDEILVDVIRNLPAAQGYCDSKGLYSARKAIVHYYQTKNLRDITVNDVYIGNGVSELITMSMQALLNDGDEILIPAPDYPLWTAAATLAGGTVHHYLCDEENGWFPNLADMEAKITPKTKAVVVINPNNPTGAVYSKEILLEIVELARKHGLIIFADEIYDKILYDGAVHHHIAALAPDLLTITFNGLSKSYRVAGFRMGWMVLNGPKERAKGYIEGLDMLASMRLCANTPMQHAIQTALGGYQSINEFILPGGRLLEQRNKAYELITQIPGITCVKPMGALYMFPKIDTGMYGIHDDMKFIYDLLVQEKVLFVQGSGFNWPKPDHFRIVTLPYVYQIEEAMMKLERFLKNYRQ
;
A
#
# COMPACT_ATOMS: atom_id res chain seq x y z
N MET A 1 -24.88 45.15 30.32
CA MET A 1 -23.97 45.89 31.27
C MET A 1 -23.48 44.89 32.29
N GLN A 2 -22.26 44.45 32.20
CA GLN A 2 -21.27 44.26 33.25
C GLN A 2 -20.02 43.73 32.59
N GLN A 3 -19.01 44.60 32.58
CA GLN A 3 -17.63 44.32 32.15
C GLN A 3 -16.92 43.56 33.31
N PHE A 4 -16.14 42.54 32.96
CA PHE A 4 -15.10 42.07 33.84
C PHE A 4 -13.73 42.21 33.16
N ASN A 5 -12.95 43.15 33.68
CA ASN A 5 -11.54 43.33 33.41
C ASN A 5 -10.73 42.20 34.10
N TYR A 6 -9.82 41.56 33.35
CA TYR A 6 -8.74 40.82 33.94
C TYR A 6 -7.37 41.39 33.58
N VAL A 7 -6.68 41.74 34.66
CA VAL A 7 -5.35 42.35 34.70
C VAL A 7 -4.28 41.32 34.30
N ARG A 8 -3.38 41.70 33.41
CA ARG A 8 -2.15 40.98 33.06
C ARG A 8 -1.07 41.24 34.13
N GLN A 9 -0.45 40.18 34.63
CA GLN A 9 0.89 40.26 35.24
C GLN A 9 1.90 39.47 34.36
N PRO A 10 3.15 39.96 34.23
CA PRO A 10 4.15 39.34 33.35
C PRO A 10 5.10 38.45 34.16
N SER A 11 5.26 37.18 33.75
CA SER A 11 6.36 36.34 34.22
C SER A 11 7.48 36.30 33.16
N LYS A 12 8.67 36.74 33.59
CA LYS A 12 9.92 36.70 32.82
C LYS A 12 10.43 35.26 32.72
N PHE A 13 10.55 34.74 31.48
CA PHE A 13 11.52 33.69 31.17
C PHE A 13 12.14 33.99 29.79
N ARG A 14 13.42 34.34 29.81
CA ARG A 14 14.25 34.48 28.61
C ARG A 14 14.71 33.09 28.14
N ARG A 15 14.42 32.73 26.88
CA ARG A 15 15.15 31.74 26.12
C ARG A 15 15.70 32.38 24.83
N PRO A 16 16.88 31.99 24.37
CA PRO A 16 17.53 32.65 23.22
C PRO A 16 16.87 32.24 21.92
N LEU A 17 16.52 33.24 21.11
CA LEU A 17 16.02 33.11 19.75
C LEU A 17 17.19 32.76 18.82
N PHE A 18 17.12 31.57 18.20
CA PHE A 18 17.89 31.28 17.00
C PHE A 18 17.23 32.00 15.81
N HIS A 19 17.89 32.99 15.24
CA HIS A 19 17.47 33.64 14.01
C HIS A 19 17.72 32.71 12.81
N LEU A 20 16.69 32.12 12.25
CA LEU A 20 16.69 31.61 10.88
C LEU A 20 16.36 32.78 9.94
N LYS A 21 17.32 33.24 9.15
CA LYS A 21 17.07 34.16 8.03
C LYS A 21 16.44 33.34 6.88
N LEU A 22 15.16 33.56 6.61
CA LEU A 22 14.48 33.12 5.41
C LEU A 22 14.72 34.16 4.31
N SER A 23 15.42 33.80 3.24
CA SER A 23 15.51 34.63 2.04
C SER A 23 14.48 34.10 1.02
N ILE A 24 13.44 34.89 0.79
CA ILE A 24 12.44 34.63 -0.26
C ILE A 24 12.92 35.35 -1.52
N VAL A 25 13.19 34.60 -2.57
CA VAL A 25 13.44 35.15 -3.92
C VAL A 25 12.13 35.03 -4.72
N ILE A 26 11.52 36.19 -4.99
CA ILE A 26 10.34 36.28 -5.88
C ILE A 26 10.87 36.56 -7.29
N LEU A 27 10.73 35.59 -8.19
CA LEU A 27 10.91 35.82 -9.62
C LEU A 27 9.57 36.29 -10.21
N LYS A 28 9.52 37.57 -10.61
CA LYS A 28 8.43 38.11 -11.45
C LYS A 28 8.71 37.74 -12.90
N THR A 29 7.81 36.94 -13.49
CA THR A 29 7.67 36.85 -14.94
C THR A 29 6.36 37.49 -15.37
N THR A 30 6.45 38.31 -16.39
CA THR A 30 5.40 39.15 -16.93
C THR A 30 4.42 38.37 -17.81
N ASN A 31 3.12 38.70 -17.60
CA ASN A 31 1.96 38.52 -18.51
C ASN A 31 1.66 37.16 -19.11
N THR A 32 0.72 36.43 -18.47
CA THR A 32 -0.53 35.94 -19.09
C THR A 32 -1.47 35.39 -18.01
N THR A 33 -2.72 35.76 -18.10
CA THR A 33 -3.80 35.48 -17.15
C THR A 33 -4.29 34.03 -17.22
N PHE A 34 -4.02 33.24 -16.17
CA PHE A 34 -4.80 32.07 -15.73
C PHE A 34 -4.57 31.88 -14.22
N PRO A 35 -5.57 31.47 -13.43
CA PRO A 35 -5.40 31.28 -11.99
C PRO A 35 -4.64 29.98 -11.72
N LEU A 36 -3.41 30.10 -11.28
CA LEU A 36 -2.57 28.99 -10.84
C LEU A 36 -2.70 28.80 -9.33
N SER A 37 -3.16 27.62 -8.95
CA SER A 37 -3.00 27.08 -7.60
C SER A 37 -1.51 27.09 -7.22
N SER A 38 -1.20 27.71 -6.08
CA SER A 38 0.17 27.87 -5.57
C SER A 38 0.76 26.51 -5.16
N THR A 39 1.58 25.94 -6.04
CA THR A 39 2.42 24.79 -5.72
C THR A 39 3.69 25.31 -5.02
N ILE A 40 3.79 25.07 -3.71
CA ILE A 40 5.01 25.35 -2.95
C ILE A 40 5.99 24.21 -3.22
N ILE A 41 7.03 24.49 -4.00
CA ILE A 41 8.14 23.56 -4.22
C ILE A 41 9.17 23.78 -3.12
N PHE A 42 9.32 22.81 -2.21
CA PHE A 42 10.44 22.78 -1.26
C PHE A 42 11.67 22.17 -1.93
N ILE A 43 12.65 22.98 -2.27
CA ILE A 43 13.98 22.52 -2.68
C ILE A 43 14.86 22.39 -1.44
N PHE A 44 15.08 21.16 -0.97
CA PHE A 44 16.14 20.87 -0.01
C PHE A 44 17.50 20.90 -0.72
N GLN A 45 18.21 22.04 -0.67
CA GLN A 45 19.63 22.08 -1.01
C GLN A 45 20.41 21.33 0.09
N ARG A 46 20.90 20.13 -0.20
CA ARG A 46 22.02 19.53 0.53
C ARG A 46 23.21 20.47 0.38
N ARG A 47 23.51 21.26 1.42
CA ARG A 47 24.73 22.05 1.50
C ARG A 47 25.90 21.05 1.49
N ALA A 48 26.62 20.94 0.39
CA ALA A 48 27.83 20.16 0.33
C ALA A 48 28.78 20.74 1.41
N MET A 49 29.33 19.87 2.25
CA MET A 49 30.31 20.27 3.27
C MET A 49 31.61 20.64 2.55
N SER A 50 31.74 21.91 2.21
CA SER A 50 32.78 22.43 1.32
C SER A 50 34.09 22.76 2.04
N THR A 51 34.10 22.90 3.38
CA THR A 51 35.29 23.36 4.10
C THR A 51 35.87 22.29 5.04
N LEU A 52 37.20 22.33 5.27
CA LEU A 52 37.86 21.47 6.27
C LEU A 52 37.21 21.60 7.64
N LYS A 53 36.83 22.81 8.06
CA LYS A 53 36.10 23.06 9.31
C LYS A 53 34.86 22.18 9.45
N ASP A 54 34.02 22.17 8.42
CA ASP A 54 32.73 21.44 8.48
C ASP A 54 32.96 19.94 8.58
N ARG A 55 33.93 19.41 7.83
CA ARG A 55 34.29 17.99 7.85
C ARG A 55 34.92 17.58 9.17
N PHE A 56 35.79 18.42 9.73
CA PHE A 56 36.43 18.18 11.02
C PHE A 56 35.42 18.14 12.18
N ILE A 57 34.50 19.10 12.25
CA ILE A 57 33.46 19.14 13.26
C ILE A 57 32.58 17.89 13.16
N LYS A 58 32.21 17.48 11.94
CA LYS A 58 31.42 16.27 11.70
C LYS A 58 32.14 15.01 12.18
N ALA A 59 33.41 14.85 11.83
CA ALA A 59 34.19 13.66 12.21
C ALA A 59 34.38 13.57 13.73
N ARG A 60 34.69 14.69 14.40
CA ARG A 60 34.84 14.73 15.87
C ARG A 60 33.53 14.43 16.59
N ALA A 61 32.43 15.00 16.11
CA ALA A 61 31.10 14.76 16.66
C ALA A 61 30.68 13.29 16.50
N ALA A 62 30.95 12.66 15.36
CA ALA A 62 30.67 11.27 15.11
C ALA A 62 31.40 10.32 16.09
N LYS A 63 32.60 10.70 16.57
CA LYS A 63 33.34 9.97 17.61
C LYS A 63 32.96 10.35 19.03
N GLY A 64 32.11 11.33 19.24
CA GLY A 64 31.72 11.82 20.57
C GLY A 64 32.89 12.44 21.37
N PHE A 65 33.91 12.96 20.69
CA PHE A 65 35.08 13.53 21.37
C PHE A 65 34.89 15.00 21.68
N SER A 66 35.21 15.42 22.94
CA SER A 66 35.40 16.84 23.26
C SER A 66 36.68 17.35 22.64
N GLN A 67 36.81 18.67 22.46
CA GLN A 67 38.07 19.32 21.99
C GLN A 67 39.28 18.93 22.86
N ALA A 68 39.12 18.90 24.19
CA ALA A 68 40.15 18.53 25.15
C ALA A 68 40.53 17.03 25.03
N LYS A 69 39.56 16.14 24.76
CA LYS A 69 39.85 14.71 24.53
C LYS A 69 40.60 14.49 23.23
N LEU A 70 40.18 15.13 22.15
CA LEU A 70 40.83 15.01 20.84
C LEU A 70 42.25 15.59 20.89
N SER A 71 42.46 16.73 21.54
CA SER A 71 43.80 17.36 21.67
C SER A 71 44.81 16.42 22.36
N LYS A 72 44.41 15.73 23.42
CA LYS A 72 45.25 14.75 24.13
C LYS A 72 45.59 13.54 23.26
N LEU A 73 44.60 13.00 22.51
CA LEU A 73 44.79 11.83 21.66
C LEU A 73 45.69 12.11 20.45
N VAL A 74 45.65 13.31 19.90
CA VAL A 74 46.44 13.71 18.72
C VAL A 74 47.80 14.32 19.13
N GLY A 75 47.99 14.64 20.40
CA GLY A 75 49.24 15.32 20.89
C GLY A 75 49.36 16.78 20.46
N ILE A 76 48.25 17.50 20.29
CA ILE A 76 48.20 18.93 19.95
C ILE A 76 47.50 19.74 21.05
N SER A 77 47.70 21.07 21.06
CA SER A 77 47.01 21.93 22.03
C SER A 77 45.50 22.03 21.75
N GLN A 78 44.70 22.21 22.79
CA GLN A 78 43.24 22.43 22.64
C GLN A 78 42.94 23.68 21.80
N SER A 79 43.81 24.70 21.89
CA SER A 79 43.72 25.91 21.06
C SER A 79 43.96 25.64 19.57
N ALA A 80 44.78 24.64 19.23
CA ALA A 80 44.96 24.20 17.84
C ALA A 80 43.68 23.50 17.30
N VAL A 81 43.05 22.67 18.11
CA VAL A 81 41.74 22.06 17.75
C VAL A 81 40.67 23.14 17.55
N ALA A 82 40.59 24.12 18.44
CA ALA A 82 39.65 25.24 18.33
C ALA A 82 39.95 26.14 17.11
N ALA A 83 41.22 26.26 16.69
CA ALA A 83 41.60 27.01 15.49
C ALA A 83 41.13 26.34 14.19
N ILE A 84 41.11 25.01 14.14
CA ILE A 84 40.55 24.25 13.01
C ILE A 84 39.02 24.41 12.98
N GLU A 85 38.34 24.25 14.10
CA GLU A 85 36.88 24.38 14.19
C GLU A 85 36.35 25.80 13.94
N SER A 86 37.15 26.82 14.27
CA SER A 86 36.80 28.19 13.91
C SER A 86 37.10 28.54 12.45
N GLY A 87 37.83 27.68 11.74
CA GLY A 87 38.27 27.92 10.35
C GLY A 87 39.48 28.87 10.26
N ARG A 88 40.11 29.24 11.38
CA ARG A 88 41.37 30.04 11.42
C ARG A 88 42.55 29.25 10.88
N ASN A 89 42.64 27.94 11.21
CA ASN A 89 43.63 27.05 10.61
C ASN A 89 42.99 26.23 9.49
N LYS A 90 43.32 26.54 8.24
CA LYS A 90 42.83 25.90 7.02
C LYS A 90 43.70 24.76 6.50
N LYS A 91 44.91 24.61 7.01
CA LYS A 91 45.89 23.57 6.63
C LYS A 91 46.66 23.11 7.87
N PRO A 92 46.10 22.29 8.74
CA PRO A 92 46.80 21.75 9.91
C PRO A 92 47.87 20.76 9.46
N THR A 93 49.10 20.91 10.00
CA THR A 93 50.24 20.03 9.69
C THR A 93 50.04 18.60 10.16
N ASN A 94 49.17 18.37 11.13
CA ASN A 94 48.90 17.04 11.74
C ASN A 94 47.65 16.39 11.20
N ILE A 95 47.24 16.64 9.94
CA ILE A 95 46.00 16.15 9.36
C ILE A 95 45.94 14.62 9.34
N ALA A 96 47.07 13.93 9.11
CA ALA A 96 47.16 12.49 9.12
C ALA A 96 46.84 11.88 10.50
N ALA A 97 47.51 12.38 11.57
CA ALA A 97 47.28 11.93 12.94
C ALA A 97 45.84 12.25 13.42
N ILE A 98 45.31 13.37 13.02
CA ILE A 98 43.91 13.76 13.29
C ILE A 98 42.95 12.77 12.61
N SER A 99 43.21 12.43 11.35
CA SER A 99 42.38 11.50 10.59
C SER A 99 42.38 10.09 11.18
N GLU A 100 43.54 9.62 11.62
CA GLU A 100 43.72 8.33 12.27
C GLU A 100 42.93 8.24 13.58
N VAL A 101 43.07 9.21 14.47
CA VAL A 101 42.33 9.29 15.74
C VAL A 101 40.82 9.43 15.54
N LEU A 102 40.42 10.15 14.51
CA LEU A 102 39.00 10.29 14.15
C LEU A 102 38.46 9.09 13.36
N GLY A 103 39.34 8.17 12.86
CA GLY A 103 38.98 7.02 12.06
C GLY A 103 38.38 7.41 10.71
N VAL A 104 38.89 8.48 10.08
CA VAL A 104 38.38 8.94 8.78
C VAL A 104 39.52 9.03 7.76
N SER A 105 39.16 8.98 6.47
CA SER A 105 40.16 9.12 5.39
C SER A 105 40.84 10.50 5.44
N PRO A 106 42.19 10.56 5.45
CA PRO A 106 42.94 11.82 5.37
C PRO A 106 42.56 12.64 4.15
N LEU A 107 42.41 12.00 2.99
CA LEU A 107 42.00 12.64 1.74
C LEU A 107 40.60 13.25 1.85
N TRP A 108 39.65 12.52 2.44
CA TRP A 108 38.32 13.06 2.67
C TRP A 108 38.35 14.24 3.66
N LEU A 109 39.08 14.12 4.75
CA LEU A 109 39.15 15.18 5.75
C LEU A 109 39.75 16.47 5.16
N GLU A 110 40.82 16.34 4.39
CA GLU A 110 41.52 17.48 3.82
C GLU A 110 40.80 18.11 2.64
N THR A 111 40.32 17.28 1.69
CA THR A 111 39.83 17.77 0.39
C THR A 111 38.32 17.64 0.17
N GLY A 112 37.67 16.77 0.95
CA GLY A 112 36.27 16.38 0.76
C GLY A 112 36.05 15.37 -0.36
N LYS A 113 37.10 14.81 -0.96
CA LYS A 113 37.02 13.78 -2.01
C LYS A 113 37.13 12.39 -1.40
N GLY A 114 36.41 11.43 -1.95
CA GLY A 114 36.34 10.03 -1.47
C GLY A 114 35.38 9.85 -0.28
N GLU A 115 35.36 8.63 0.25
CA GLU A 115 34.51 8.25 1.37
C GLU A 115 35.07 8.69 2.71
N MET A 116 34.17 9.01 3.68
CA MET A 116 34.57 9.49 5.02
C MET A 116 35.34 8.43 5.81
N TYR A 117 35.00 7.16 5.68
CA TYR A 117 35.64 6.04 6.38
C TYR A 117 36.50 5.23 5.41
N ALA A 118 37.72 4.86 5.83
CA ALA A 118 38.55 3.92 5.08
C ALA A 118 37.98 2.50 5.22
N ALA A 119 38.02 1.70 4.14
CA ALA A 119 37.69 0.28 4.22
C ALA A 119 38.62 -0.43 5.22
N PRO A 120 38.13 -1.43 6.00
CA PRO A 120 38.97 -2.14 6.96
C PRO A 120 40.12 -2.85 6.25
N GLN A 121 41.37 -2.58 6.68
CA GLN A 121 42.54 -3.36 6.27
C GLN A 121 42.50 -4.69 7.02
N ALA A 122 42.61 -5.80 6.27
CA ALA A 122 42.80 -7.12 6.84
C ALA A 122 44.23 -7.23 7.43
N ASP A 123 44.31 -7.72 8.66
CA ASP A 123 45.56 -7.91 9.41
C ASP A 123 46.50 -8.82 8.66
N ALA A 124 47.77 -8.40 8.51
CA ALA A 124 48.84 -9.15 7.91
C ALA A 124 49.40 -10.17 8.93
N VAL A 125 49.23 -11.45 8.64
CA VAL A 125 49.93 -12.55 9.31
C VAL A 125 51.28 -12.78 8.59
N SER A 126 52.39 -12.80 9.35
CA SER A 126 53.74 -13.02 8.86
C SER A 126 53.92 -14.41 8.24
N PRO A 127 54.70 -14.57 7.16
CA PRO A 127 54.86 -15.85 6.49
C PRO A 127 55.98 -16.67 7.05
N GLU A 128 55.70 -17.93 7.34
CA GLU A 128 56.71 -19.00 7.52
C GLU A 128 56.99 -19.68 6.15
N THR A 129 58.25 -19.99 5.91
CA THR A 129 58.84 -20.34 4.62
C THR A 129 58.43 -21.72 4.11
N ALA A 130 58.01 -21.82 2.84
CA ALA A 130 57.95 -23.03 2.03
C ALA A 130 58.32 -22.72 0.55
N PRO A 131 58.84 -23.69 -0.23
CA PRO A 131 59.61 -23.44 -1.47
C PRO A 131 58.75 -23.08 -2.69
N PRO A 132 59.35 -22.56 -3.78
CA PRO A 132 58.61 -21.88 -4.84
C PRO A 132 57.87 -22.85 -5.76
N SER A 133 56.55 -22.76 -5.77
CA SER A 133 55.71 -23.35 -6.80
C SER A 133 55.31 -22.26 -7.82
N LYS A 134 55.16 -22.66 -9.08
CA LYS A 134 54.92 -21.89 -10.29
C LYS A 134 53.82 -20.83 -10.14
N PRO A 135 53.85 -19.72 -10.91
CA PRO A 135 52.88 -18.66 -10.78
C PRO A 135 51.48 -19.13 -11.18
N THR A 136 50.60 -19.24 -10.18
CA THR A 136 49.19 -19.45 -10.38
C THR A 136 48.55 -18.08 -10.64
N GLU A 137 47.92 -17.95 -11.77
CA GLU A 137 47.17 -16.76 -12.16
C GLU A 137 46.27 -16.24 -11.01
N SER A 138 46.38 -14.97 -10.76
CA SER A 138 45.64 -14.25 -9.72
C SER A 138 44.13 -14.44 -9.85
N ARG A 139 43.57 -15.23 -8.93
CA ARG A 139 42.11 -15.23 -8.69
C ARG A 139 41.69 -13.90 -7.98
N LEU A 140 41.80 -12.81 -8.67
CA LEU A 140 41.09 -11.54 -8.38
C LEU A 140 39.96 -11.41 -9.39
N GLY A 141 39.11 -12.42 -9.49
CA GLY A 141 37.77 -12.28 -10.01
C GLY A 141 36.89 -11.87 -8.82
N ASN A 142 36.54 -10.61 -8.77
CA ASN A 142 35.38 -10.20 -8.00
C ASN A 142 34.18 -10.99 -8.52
N ALA A 143 33.91 -12.14 -7.91
CA ALA A 143 32.63 -12.81 -8.08
C ALA A 143 31.61 -11.84 -7.46
N MET A 144 31.05 -10.94 -8.28
CA MET A 144 29.86 -10.17 -7.88
C MET A 144 28.83 -11.21 -7.46
N GLN A 145 28.55 -11.26 -6.16
CA GLN A 145 27.53 -12.14 -5.62
C GLN A 145 26.19 -11.73 -6.26
N ASN A 146 25.57 -12.65 -6.99
CA ASN A 146 24.25 -12.42 -7.55
C ASN A 146 23.23 -12.57 -6.41
N PHE A 147 22.36 -11.57 -6.23
CA PHE A 147 21.29 -11.58 -5.25
C PHE A 147 19.93 -11.77 -5.96
N PRO A 148 19.52 -13.02 -6.24
CA PRO A 148 18.21 -13.29 -6.82
C PRO A 148 17.10 -12.92 -5.83
N LYS A 149 15.88 -12.66 -6.33
CA LYS A 149 14.71 -12.57 -5.45
C LYS A 149 14.49 -13.86 -4.68
N SER A 150 13.84 -13.78 -3.50
CA SER A 150 13.47 -14.97 -2.72
C SER A 150 12.59 -15.90 -3.57
N SER A 151 12.86 -17.20 -3.53
CA SER A 151 12.07 -18.23 -4.22
C SER A 151 10.59 -18.24 -3.81
N LYS A 152 10.25 -17.79 -2.60
CA LYS A 152 8.86 -17.59 -2.17
C LYS A 152 8.06 -16.67 -3.10
N LEU A 153 8.73 -15.73 -3.79
CA LEU A 153 8.11 -14.79 -4.72
C LEU A 153 7.93 -15.36 -6.13
N ASP A 154 8.44 -16.54 -6.44
CA ASP A 154 8.31 -17.15 -7.76
C ASP A 154 6.88 -17.63 -8.05
N HIS A 155 6.13 -17.94 -6.99
CA HIS A 155 4.74 -18.40 -7.05
C HIS A 155 3.72 -17.32 -6.70
N VAL A 156 4.14 -16.05 -6.60
CA VAL A 156 3.25 -14.93 -6.32
C VAL A 156 2.84 -14.26 -7.62
N CYS A 157 1.59 -14.48 -8.03
CA CYS A 157 0.96 -13.71 -9.11
C CYS A 157 0.45 -12.38 -8.54
N TYR A 158 1.09 -11.26 -8.92
CA TYR A 158 0.63 -9.91 -8.58
C TYR A 158 0.86 -8.96 -9.75
N ASP A 159 0.25 -9.30 -10.91
CA ASP A 159 0.53 -8.67 -12.20
C ASP A 159 -0.25 -7.38 -12.48
N ILE A 160 -1.08 -6.91 -11.54
CA ILE A 160 -1.77 -5.60 -11.66
C ILE A 160 -0.76 -4.45 -11.92
N ARG A 161 0.51 -4.65 -11.50
CA ARG A 161 1.66 -3.76 -11.77
C ARG A 161 2.80 -4.49 -12.50
N GLY A 162 2.46 -5.51 -13.26
CA GLY A 162 3.39 -6.37 -14.00
C GLY A 162 3.92 -5.74 -15.30
N PRO A 163 4.27 -6.59 -16.30
CA PRO A 163 4.88 -6.15 -17.55
C PRO A 163 4.04 -5.13 -18.34
N VAL A 164 2.72 -5.32 -18.39
CA VAL A 164 1.79 -4.40 -19.08
C VAL A 164 1.81 -3.00 -18.46
N HIS A 165 1.86 -2.91 -17.12
CA HIS A 165 1.95 -1.61 -16.44
C HIS A 165 3.30 -0.92 -16.69
N LYS A 166 4.41 -1.67 -16.74
CA LYS A 166 5.73 -1.12 -17.08
C LYS A 166 5.73 -0.54 -18.50
N GLU A 167 5.11 -1.23 -19.45
CA GLU A 167 4.98 -0.73 -20.80
C GLU A 167 4.10 0.53 -20.88
N ALA A 168 3.02 0.60 -20.09
CA ALA A 168 2.21 1.82 -20.01
C ALA A 168 3.04 3.03 -19.54
N LEU A 169 3.89 2.85 -18.52
CA LEU A 169 4.79 3.90 -18.04
C LEU A 169 5.80 4.32 -19.12
N ARG A 170 6.40 3.35 -19.82
CA ARG A 170 7.32 3.63 -20.94
C ARG A 170 6.65 4.46 -22.05
N LEU A 171 5.44 4.07 -22.42
CA LEU A 171 4.67 4.82 -23.42
C LEU A 171 4.31 6.25 -22.94
N GLU A 172 4.02 6.44 -21.66
CA GLU A 172 3.80 7.77 -21.08
C GLU A 172 5.07 8.64 -21.09
N GLU A 173 6.23 8.05 -20.78
CA GLU A 173 7.54 8.74 -20.90
C GLU A 173 7.83 9.18 -22.33
N GLU A 174 7.34 8.46 -23.34
CA GLU A 174 7.40 8.83 -24.76
C GLU A 174 6.35 9.89 -25.16
N GLY A 175 5.53 10.37 -24.21
CA GLY A 175 4.54 11.41 -24.45
C GLY A 175 3.16 10.90 -24.89
N ASN A 176 2.91 9.59 -24.83
CA ASN A 176 1.59 9.04 -25.16
C ASN A 176 0.61 9.25 -24.00
N LYS A 177 -0.64 9.59 -24.32
CA LYS A 177 -1.73 9.64 -23.34
C LYS A 177 -2.40 8.27 -23.23
N ILE A 178 -2.30 7.62 -22.07
CA ILE A 178 -2.92 6.32 -21.81
C ILE A 178 -4.28 6.50 -21.13
N LEU A 179 -5.30 5.84 -21.67
CA LEU A 179 -6.61 5.71 -20.99
C LEU A 179 -6.52 4.57 -19.97
N LYS A 180 -6.46 4.94 -18.68
CA LYS A 180 -6.24 3.99 -17.58
C LYS A 180 -7.55 3.51 -16.96
N LEU A 181 -7.92 2.26 -17.25
CA LEU A 181 -9.06 1.56 -16.64
C LEU A 181 -8.60 0.33 -15.85
N ASN A 182 -7.41 0.38 -15.26
CA ASN A 182 -6.76 -0.76 -14.63
C ASN A 182 -6.78 -0.74 -13.09
N ILE A 183 -6.76 0.42 -12.45
CA ILE A 183 -6.62 0.53 -10.98
C ILE A 183 -7.84 1.23 -10.38
N GLY A 184 -8.49 0.56 -9.40
CA GLY A 184 -9.60 1.10 -8.63
C GLY A 184 -9.17 2.15 -7.60
N ASN A 185 -8.62 3.27 -8.08
CA ASN A 185 -8.23 4.43 -7.29
C ASN A 185 -9.12 5.63 -7.66
N PRO A 186 -10.10 6.04 -6.82
CA PRO A 186 -11.06 7.09 -7.19
C PRO A 186 -10.45 8.49 -7.40
N ALA A 187 -9.43 8.86 -6.61
CA ALA A 187 -8.90 10.21 -6.58
C ALA A 187 -8.42 10.76 -7.95
N PRO A 188 -7.65 10.02 -8.78
CA PRO A 188 -7.21 10.51 -10.10
C PRO A 188 -8.36 10.78 -11.07
N PHE A 189 -9.56 10.28 -10.79
CA PHE A 189 -10.76 10.47 -11.61
C PHE A 189 -11.69 11.57 -11.06
N GLY A 190 -11.18 12.42 -10.14
CA GLY A 190 -11.94 13.54 -9.60
C GLY A 190 -13.03 13.12 -8.59
N PHE A 191 -12.86 11.99 -7.93
CA PHE A 191 -13.65 11.64 -6.76
C PHE A 191 -12.90 12.12 -5.51
N GLU A 192 -13.23 13.30 -5.06
CA GLU A 192 -12.57 13.96 -3.93
C GLU A 192 -12.98 13.34 -2.59
N ALA A 193 -12.07 13.45 -1.62
CA ALA A 193 -12.35 13.06 -0.25
C ALA A 193 -13.42 13.99 0.36
N PRO A 194 -14.27 13.51 1.29
CA PRO A 194 -15.14 14.39 2.06
C PRO A 194 -14.34 15.42 2.85
N ASP A 195 -14.73 16.69 2.78
CA ASP A 195 -14.03 17.81 3.44
C ASP A 195 -13.91 17.60 4.95
N GLU A 196 -14.94 17.08 5.58
CA GLU A 196 -14.96 16.82 7.02
C GLU A 196 -13.85 15.86 7.45
N ILE A 197 -13.54 14.87 6.62
CA ILE A 197 -12.44 13.91 6.85
C ILE A 197 -11.10 14.64 6.76
N LEU A 198 -10.91 15.48 5.74
CA LEU A 198 -9.67 16.26 5.56
C LEU A 198 -9.45 17.22 6.72
N VAL A 199 -10.48 17.98 7.09
CA VAL A 199 -10.44 18.96 8.19
C VAL A 199 -10.10 18.26 9.51
N ASP A 200 -10.69 17.09 9.79
CA ASP A 200 -10.46 16.37 11.04
C ASP A 200 -9.01 15.85 11.12
N VAL A 201 -8.48 15.30 10.04
CA VAL A 201 -7.06 14.93 9.98
C VAL A 201 -6.15 16.12 10.25
N ILE A 202 -6.36 17.25 9.58
CA ILE A 202 -5.54 18.46 9.74
C ILE A 202 -5.57 18.96 11.19
N ARG A 203 -6.75 19.01 11.81
CA ARG A 203 -6.92 19.44 13.21
C ARG A 203 -6.17 18.57 14.21
N ASN A 204 -6.09 17.27 13.95
CA ASN A 204 -5.48 16.31 14.86
C ASN A 204 -3.98 16.07 14.59
N LEU A 205 -3.39 16.58 13.49
CA LEU A 205 -1.96 16.43 13.19
C LEU A 205 -1.04 16.80 14.36
N PRO A 206 -1.25 17.91 15.09
CA PRO A 206 -0.38 18.25 16.22
C PRO A 206 -0.39 17.21 17.36
N ALA A 207 -1.49 16.50 17.56
CA ALA A 207 -1.63 15.47 18.60
C ALA A 207 -1.18 14.07 18.12
N ALA A 208 -0.97 13.89 16.82
CA ALA A 208 -0.71 12.60 16.20
C ALA A 208 0.78 12.35 15.88
N GLN A 209 1.70 13.03 16.58
CA GLN A 209 3.14 12.94 16.30
C GLN A 209 3.80 11.70 16.91
N GLY A 210 3.20 11.11 17.93
CA GLY A 210 3.70 9.93 18.64
C GLY A 210 3.08 8.63 18.15
N TYR A 211 3.64 7.52 18.61
CA TYR A 211 3.01 6.21 18.46
C TYR A 211 1.71 6.14 19.24
N CYS A 212 0.75 5.38 18.74
CA CYS A 212 -0.45 5.02 19.48
C CYS A 212 -0.41 3.53 19.89
N ASP A 213 -1.52 3.03 20.47
CA ASP A 213 -1.72 1.61 20.74
C ASP A 213 -1.49 0.77 19.47
N SER A 214 -0.91 -0.41 19.60
CA SER A 214 -0.59 -1.30 18.48
C SER A 214 -1.84 -1.73 17.68
N LYS A 215 -2.99 -1.87 18.34
CA LYS A 215 -4.28 -2.12 17.70
C LYS A 215 -4.90 -0.87 17.07
N GLY A 216 -4.40 0.32 17.38
CA GLY A 216 -4.90 1.61 16.90
C GLY A 216 -5.53 2.48 17.98
N LEU A 217 -5.79 3.74 17.64
CA LEU A 217 -6.40 4.72 18.57
C LEU A 217 -7.72 4.19 19.13
N TYR A 218 -7.89 4.35 20.44
CA TYR A 218 -9.11 3.92 21.15
C TYR A 218 -10.39 4.54 20.55
N SER A 219 -10.36 5.84 20.24
CA SER A 219 -11.51 6.56 19.67
C SER A 219 -11.91 5.98 18.30
N ALA A 220 -10.92 5.67 17.46
CA ALA A 220 -11.14 5.08 16.14
C ALA A 220 -11.69 3.65 16.26
N ARG A 221 -11.11 2.82 17.14
CA ARG A 221 -11.62 1.46 17.41
C ARG A 221 -13.04 1.48 17.96
N LYS A 222 -13.34 2.42 18.87
CA LYS A 222 -14.69 2.60 19.40
C LYS A 222 -15.70 3.01 18.34
N ALA A 223 -15.32 3.90 17.43
CA ALA A 223 -16.17 4.27 16.29
C ALA A 223 -16.49 3.07 15.38
N ILE A 224 -15.48 2.21 15.13
CA ILE A 224 -15.66 0.97 14.36
C ILE A 224 -16.62 0.02 15.07
N VAL A 225 -16.46 -0.19 16.38
CA VAL A 225 -17.39 -1.03 17.18
C VAL A 225 -18.83 -0.51 17.06
N HIS A 226 -19.05 0.79 17.26
CA HIS A 226 -20.39 1.38 17.12
C HIS A 226 -20.97 1.19 15.73
N TYR A 227 -20.15 1.37 14.69
CA TYR A 227 -20.56 1.15 13.30
C TYR A 227 -21.06 -0.29 13.10
N TYR A 228 -20.30 -1.29 13.52
CA TYR A 228 -20.71 -2.68 13.34
C TYR A 228 -21.84 -3.11 14.26
N GLN A 229 -22.01 -2.50 15.43
CA GLN A 229 -23.21 -2.70 16.25
C GLN A 229 -24.50 -2.29 15.50
N THR A 230 -24.46 -1.23 14.69
CA THR A 230 -25.60 -0.87 13.81
C THR A 230 -25.85 -1.89 12.70
N LYS A 231 -24.88 -2.78 12.45
CA LYS A 231 -24.93 -3.88 11.47
C LYS A 231 -25.22 -5.24 12.11
N ASN A 232 -25.72 -5.23 13.36
CA ASN A 232 -26.05 -6.42 14.16
C ASN A 232 -24.87 -7.31 14.60
N LEU A 233 -23.64 -6.79 14.56
CA LEU A 233 -22.51 -7.45 15.25
C LEU A 233 -22.50 -6.98 16.72
N ARG A 234 -23.07 -7.80 17.61
CA ARG A 234 -23.35 -7.36 19.00
C ARG A 234 -22.20 -7.66 19.98
N ASP A 235 -21.52 -8.78 19.80
CA ASP A 235 -20.53 -9.29 20.78
C ASP A 235 -19.09 -8.90 20.40
N ILE A 236 -18.91 -7.65 20.00
CA ILE A 236 -17.62 -7.08 19.66
C ILE A 236 -17.27 -5.93 20.61
N THR A 237 -16.00 -5.86 20.96
CA THR A 237 -15.42 -4.82 21.83
C THR A 237 -14.29 -4.09 21.10
N VAL A 238 -13.77 -3.04 21.69
CA VAL A 238 -12.60 -2.33 21.16
C VAL A 238 -11.33 -3.21 21.09
N ASN A 239 -11.28 -4.30 21.87
CA ASN A 239 -10.15 -5.23 21.84
C ASN A 239 -10.19 -6.19 20.64
N ASP A 240 -11.34 -6.30 19.99
CA ASP A 240 -11.56 -7.13 18.81
C ASP A 240 -11.26 -6.39 17.49
N VAL A 241 -10.83 -5.14 17.56
CA VAL A 241 -10.57 -4.28 16.41
C VAL A 241 -9.08 -4.01 16.28
N TYR A 242 -8.55 -4.24 15.07
CA TYR A 242 -7.20 -3.88 14.66
C TYR A 242 -7.25 -2.88 13.51
N ILE A 243 -6.57 -1.75 13.66
CA ILE A 243 -6.42 -0.75 12.60
C ILE A 243 -5.08 -0.99 11.91
N GLY A 244 -5.08 -0.98 10.57
CA GLY A 244 -3.90 -1.22 9.74
C GLY A 244 -3.65 -0.13 8.71
N ASN A 245 -2.44 -0.15 8.14
CA ASN A 245 -2.07 0.71 7.02
C ASN A 245 -2.74 0.25 5.71
N GLY A 246 -4.07 0.27 5.72
CA GLY A 246 -4.97 -0.30 4.75
C GLY A 246 -5.24 -1.78 5.02
N VAL A 247 -6.31 -2.30 4.41
CA VAL A 247 -6.69 -3.71 4.48
C VAL A 247 -5.55 -4.64 4.05
N SER A 248 -4.69 -4.19 3.14
CA SER A 248 -3.56 -4.99 2.63
C SER A 248 -2.58 -5.42 3.73
N GLU A 249 -2.27 -4.56 4.69
CA GLU A 249 -1.42 -4.93 5.84
C GLU A 249 -2.12 -5.98 6.70
N LEU A 250 -3.41 -5.80 6.97
CA LEU A 250 -4.20 -6.68 7.82
C LEU A 250 -4.40 -8.07 7.20
N ILE A 251 -4.58 -8.16 5.89
CA ILE A 251 -4.59 -9.44 5.16
C ILE A 251 -3.26 -10.17 5.38
N THR A 252 -2.13 -9.49 5.16
CA THR A 252 -0.81 -10.08 5.35
C THR A 252 -0.59 -10.54 6.79
N MET A 253 -0.96 -9.72 7.78
CA MET A 253 -0.88 -10.08 9.20
C MET A 253 -1.76 -11.30 9.53
N SER A 254 -2.98 -11.36 8.99
CA SER A 254 -3.91 -12.46 9.25
C SER A 254 -3.39 -13.78 8.71
N MET A 255 -2.82 -13.78 7.50
CA MET A 255 -2.21 -14.98 6.92
C MET A 255 -0.96 -15.42 7.68
N GLN A 256 -0.09 -14.50 8.05
CA GLN A 256 1.12 -14.79 8.84
C GLN A 256 0.80 -15.32 10.24
N ALA A 257 -0.28 -14.86 10.86
CA ALA A 257 -0.69 -15.34 12.19
C ALA A 257 -1.36 -16.72 12.15
N LEU A 258 -1.95 -17.13 11.02
CA LEU A 258 -2.77 -18.34 10.91
C LEU A 258 -2.04 -19.52 10.27
N LEU A 259 -1.28 -19.27 9.17
CA LEU A 259 -0.84 -20.33 8.27
C LEU A 259 0.60 -20.78 8.55
N ASN A 260 0.79 -22.07 8.62
CA ASN A 260 2.08 -22.75 8.57
C ASN A 260 2.26 -23.43 7.21
N ASP A 261 3.46 -23.93 6.95
CA ASP A 261 3.74 -24.74 5.77
C ASP A 261 2.81 -25.97 5.72
N GLY A 262 2.04 -26.08 4.64
CA GLY A 262 1.10 -27.15 4.40
C GLY A 262 -0.31 -26.96 4.98
N ASP A 263 -0.59 -25.86 5.70
CA ASP A 263 -1.96 -25.44 6.00
C ASP A 263 -2.64 -24.93 4.70
N GLU A 264 -3.94 -25.10 4.61
CA GLU A 264 -4.71 -24.79 3.41
C GLU A 264 -5.76 -23.70 3.66
N ILE A 265 -6.05 -22.93 2.60
CA ILE A 265 -7.07 -21.88 2.62
C ILE A 265 -7.83 -21.84 1.29
N LEU A 266 -9.15 -21.65 1.37
CA LEU A 266 -10.01 -21.46 0.21
C LEU A 266 -10.12 -19.97 -0.12
N ILE A 267 -9.85 -19.62 -1.38
CA ILE A 267 -9.93 -18.26 -1.91
C ILE A 267 -10.77 -18.30 -3.19
N PRO A 268 -11.63 -17.28 -3.50
CA PRO A 268 -12.40 -17.31 -4.75
C PRO A 268 -11.53 -17.25 -6.00
N ALA A 269 -12.01 -17.77 -7.12
CA ALA A 269 -11.53 -17.45 -8.44
C ALA A 269 -12.72 -16.98 -9.31
N PRO A 270 -12.66 -15.72 -9.81
CA PRO A 270 -11.56 -14.75 -9.67
C PRO A 270 -11.53 -14.08 -8.29
N ASP A 271 -10.31 -13.65 -7.86
CA ASP A 271 -10.07 -13.01 -6.56
C ASP A 271 -9.36 -11.64 -6.68
N TYR A 272 -9.24 -10.96 -5.54
CA TYR A 272 -8.24 -9.91 -5.37
C TYR A 272 -6.89 -10.57 -5.02
N PRO A 273 -5.89 -10.54 -5.92
CA PRO A 273 -4.73 -11.44 -5.87
C PRO A 273 -3.84 -11.27 -4.64
N LEU A 274 -4.04 -10.23 -3.83
CA LEU A 274 -3.33 -10.07 -2.57
C LEU A 274 -3.66 -11.19 -1.58
N TRP A 275 -4.88 -11.71 -1.57
CA TRP A 275 -5.27 -12.82 -0.69
C TRP A 275 -4.41 -14.07 -0.99
N THR A 276 -4.34 -14.44 -2.26
CA THR A 276 -3.49 -15.55 -2.73
C THR A 276 -2.01 -15.30 -2.44
N ALA A 277 -1.51 -14.10 -2.75
CA ALA A 277 -0.12 -13.73 -2.51
C ALA A 277 0.26 -13.79 -1.02
N ALA A 278 -0.59 -13.24 -0.15
CA ALA A 278 -0.34 -13.21 1.30
C ALA A 278 -0.36 -14.62 1.90
N ALA A 279 -1.32 -15.47 1.50
CA ALA A 279 -1.41 -16.85 1.95
C ALA A 279 -0.18 -17.67 1.51
N THR A 280 0.21 -17.57 0.24
CA THR A 280 1.40 -18.24 -0.31
C THR A 280 2.69 -17.80 0.41
N LEU A 281 2.86 -16.49 0.65
CA LEU A 281 4.04 -15.96 1.35
C LEU A 281 4.09 -16.37 2.83
N ALA A 282 2.94 -16.64 3.43
CA ALA A 282 2.83 -17.15 4.79
C ALA A 282 3.10 -18.68 4.89
N GLY A 283 3.31 -19.37 3.77
CA GLY A 283 3.56 -20.81 3.72
C GLY A 283 2.30 -21.66 3.46
N GLY A 284 1.14 -21.04 3.34
CA GLY A 284 -0.13 -21.72 3.08
C GLY A 284 -0.29 -22.17 1.63
N THR A 285 -1.03 -23.24 1.44
CA THR A 285 -1.49 -23.72 0.13
C THR A 285 -2.87 -23.15 -0.17
N VAL A 286 -3.00 -22.48 -1.31
CA VAL A 286 -4.25 -21.89 -1.75
C VAL A 286 -5.02 -22.83 -2.65
N HIS A 287 -6.29 -23.07 -2.32
CA HIS A 287 -7.27 -23.73 -3.19
C HIS A 287 -8.30 -22.70 -3.66
N HIS A 288 -8.28 -22.40 -4.95
CA HIS A 288 -9.24 -21.48 -5.53
C HIS A 288 -10.58 -22.19 -5.78
N TYR A 289 -11.65 -21.73 -5.12
CA TYR A 289 -13.00 -22.16 -5.45
C TYR A 289 -13.58 -21.29 -6.57
N LEU A 290 -14.32 -21.91 -7.46
CA LEU A 290 -14.88 -21.24 -8.63
C LEU A 290 -16.07 -20.36 -8.24
N CYS A 291 -16.07 -19.10 -8.71
CA CYS A 291 -17.27 -18.28 -8.81
C CYS A 291 -17.87 -18.47 -10.20
N ASP A 292 -19.15 -18.79 -10.26
CA ASP A 292 -19.82 -19.19 -11.49
C ASP A 292 -20.39 -17.98 -12.23
N GLU A 293 -19.85 -17.70 -13.42
CA GLU A 293 -20.29 -16.59 -14.27
C GLU A 293 -21.76 -16.73 -14.67
N GLU A 294 -22.22 -17.96 -15.02
CA GLU A 294 -23.59 -18.22 -15.44
C GLU A 294 -24.59 -18.01 -14.30
N ASN A 295 -24.11 -18.12 -13.05
CA ASN A 295 -24.88 -17.83 -11.85
C ASN A 295 -24.51 -16.46 -11.21
N GLY A 296 -24.20 -15.46 -12.04
CA GLY A 296 -23.92 -14.09 -11.57
C GLY A 296 -22.65 -13.94 -10.74
N TRP A 297 -21.67 -14.78 -10.95
CA TRP A 297 -20.40 -14.84 -10.21
C TRP A 297 -20.55 -15.26 -8.74
N PHE A 298 -21.62 -15.97 -8.39
CA PHE A 298 -21.75 -16.51 -7.05
C PHE A 298 -20.82 -17.71 -6.83
N PRO A 299 -20.31 -17.92 -5.60
CA PRO A 299 -19.50 -19.07 -5.26
C PRO A 299 -20.19 -20.41 -5.58
N ASN A 300 -19.48 -21.31 -6.24
CA ASN A 300 -19.94 -22.68 -6.47
C ASN A 300 -19.68 -23.52 -5.22
N LEU A 301 -20.72 -23.77 -4.44
CA LEU A 301 -20.63 -24.46 -3.15
C LEU A 301 -20.14 -25.90 -3.28
N ALA A 302 -20.52 -26.60 -4.34
CA ALA A 302 -20.07 -27.98 -4.58
C ALA A 302 -18.54 -27.99 -4.85
N ASP A 303 -18.04 -27.04 -5.62
CA ASP A 303 -16.61 -26.88 -5.87
C ASP A 303 -15.86 -26.47 -4.60
N MET A 304 -16.46 -25.58 -3.77
CA MET A 304 -15.89 -25.22 -2.46
C MET A 304 -15.74 -26.47 -1.57
N GLU A 305 -16.80 -27.23 -1.41
CA GLU A 305 -16.82 -28.42 -0.54
C GLU A 305 -15.82 -29.48 -1.01
N ALA A 306 -15.73 -29.71 -2.33
CA ALA A 306 -14.80 -30.66 -2.91
C ALA A 306 -13.31 -30.32 -2.67
N LYS A 307 -13.02 -29.05 -2.40
CA LYS A 307 -11.65 -28.54 -2.14
C LYS A 307 -11.29 -28.45 -0.66
N ILE A 308 -12.22 -28.70 0.24
CA ILE A 308 -11.95 -28.72 1.69
C ILE A 308 -11.28 -30.03 2.08
N THR A 309 -10.19 -29.91 2.82
CA THR A 309 -9.45 -31.05 3.42
C THR A 309 -9.31 -30.86 4.93
N PRO A 310 -8.84 -31.85 5.68
CA PRO A 310 -8.54 -31.67 7.10
C PRO A 310 -7.46 -30.61 7.41
N LYS A 311 -6.73 -30.14 6.41
CA LYS A 311 -5.72 -29.07 6.53
C LYS A 311 -6.29 -27.66 6.27
N THR A 312 -7.50 -27.58 5.75
CA THR A 312 -8.14 -26.31 5.46
C THR A 312 -8.48 -25.56 6.74
N LYS A 313 -7.95 -24.35 6.89
CA LYS A 313 -8.13 -23.50 8.09
C LYS A 313 -9.22 -22.46 7.92
N ALA A 314 -9.39 -21.94 6.72
CA ALA A 314 -10.25 -20.78 6.49
C ALA A 314 -10.78 -20.72 5.06
N VAL A 315 -11.83 -19.93 4.90
CA VAL A 315 -12.38 -19.49 3.62
C VAL A 315 -12.37 -17.97 3.53
N VAL A 316 -11.97 -17.44 2.37
CA VAL A 316 -12.05 -16.02 2.06
C VAL A 316 -13.31 -15.74 1.25
N VAL A 317 -14.07 -14.73 1.65
CA VAL A 317 -15.28 -14.24 0.95
C VAL A 317 -15.05 -12.76 0.64
N ILE A 318 -15.07 -12.40 -0.65
CA ILE A 318 -14.91 -11.01 -1.12
C ILE A 318 -16.26 -10.51 -1.62
N ASN A 319 -16.93 -9.66 -0.84
CA ASN A 319 -18.29 -9.22 -1.14
C ASN A 319 -18.54 -7.75 -0.75
N PRO A 320 -18.85 -6.85 -1.69
CA PRO A 320 -18.90 -7.02 -3.15
C PRO A 320 -17.56 -7.43 -3.75
N ASN A 321 -17.62 -8.26 -4.80
CA ASN A 321 -16.42 -8.90 -5.35
C ASN A 321 -15.58 -7.98 -6.23
N ASN A 322 -14.27 -8.07 -6.09
CA ASN A 322 -13.27 -7.60 -7.03
C ASN A 322 -12.59 -8.85 -7.62
N PRO A 323 -12.73 -9.12 -8.95
CA PRO A 323 -12.97 -8.16 -10.03
C PRO A 323 -14.40 -8.08 -10.61
N THR A 324 -15.34 -8.94 -10.21
CA THR A 324 -16.59 -9.15 -10.93
C THR A 324 -17.67 -8.10 -10.66
N GLY A 325 -17.63 -7.44 -9.49
CA GLY A 325 -18.71 -6.56 -9.05
C GLY A 325 -19.96 -7.29 -8.55
N ALA A 326 -19.88 -8.60 -8.35
CA ALA A 326 -20.98 -9.39 -7.78
C ALA A 326 -21.27 -8.97 -6.34
N VAL A 327 -22.54 -8.97 -5.96
CA VAL A 327 -23.02 -8.78 -4.59
C VAL A 327 -23.80 -10.03 -4.21
N TYR A 328 -23.27 -10.77 -3.25
CA TYR A 328 -23.83 -12.09 -2.87
C TYR A 328 -25.13 -11.93 -2.11
N SER A 329 -26.12 -12.77 -2.44
CA SER A 329 -27.39 -12.82 -1.74
C SER A 329 -27.22 -13.35 -0.31
N LYS A 330 -28.22 -13.08 0.53
CA LYS A 330 -28.23 -13.61 1.90
C LYS A 330 -28.21 -15.14 1.93
N GLU A 331 -28.91 -15.77 0.98
CA GLU A 331 -29.06 -17.23 0.85
C GLU A 331 -27.69 -17.87 0.61
N ILE A 332 -26.93 -17.41 -0.40
CA ILE A 332 -25.59 -17.97 -0.69
C ILE A 332 -24.61 -17.73 0.47
N LEU A 333 -24.71 -16.59 1.16
CA LEU A 333 -23.89 -16.32 2.33
C LEU A 333 -24.21 -17.27 3.48
N LEU A 334 -25.49 -17.61 3.71
CA LEU A 334 -25.90 -18.60 4.71
C LEU A 334 -25.39 -20.00 4.36
N GLU A 335 -25.42 -20.39 3.10
CA GLU A 335 -24.87 -21.68 2.65
C GLU A 335 -23.35 -21.75 2.85
N ILE A 336 -22.62 -20.66 2.59
CA ILE A 336 -21.19 -20.57 2.90
C ILE A 336 -20.94 -20.69 4.42
N VAL A 337 -21.78 -20.05 5.24
CA VAL A 337 -21.72 -20.16 6.71
C VAL A 337 -21.94 -21.59 7.16
N GLU A 338 -22.93 -22.30 6.61
CA GLU A 338 -23.17 -23.72 6.92
C GLU A 338 -21.98 -24.60 6.53
N LEU A 339 -21.39 -24.36 5.36
CA LEU A 339 -20.20 -25.07 4.93
C LEU A 339 -19.02 -24.84 5.88
N ALA A 340 -18.77 -23.58 6.24
CA ALA A 340 -17.73 -23.22 7.20
C ALA A 340 -17.98 -23.85 8.58
N ARG A 341 -19.24 -23.89 9.03
CA ARG A 341 -19.65 -24.52 10.30
C ARG A 341 -19.38 -26.02 10.29
N LYS A 342 -19.78 -26.70 9.23
CA LYS A 342 -19.58 -28.14 9.03
C LYS A 342 -18.12 -28.54 9.14
N HIS A 343 -17.22 -27.73 8.60
CA HIS A 343 -15.79 -28.01 8.54
C HIS A 343 -14.95 -27.26 9.57
N GLY A 344 -15.55 -26.44 10.42
CA GLY A 344 -14.86 -25.69 11.49
C GLY A 344 -13.91 -24.61 10.96
N LEU A 345 -14.24 -23.97 9.83
CA LEU A 345 -13.40 -22.98 9.17
C LEU A 345 -13.58 -21.57 9.75
N ILE A 346 -12.51 -20.80 9.73
CA ILE A 346 -12.57 -19.35 9.94
C ILE A 346 -13.08 -18.70 8.64
N ILE A 347 -13.93 -17.67 8.75
CA ILE A 347 -14.36 -16.87 7.60
C ILE A 347 -13.61 -15.53 7.59
N PHE A 348 -12.85 -15.27 6.53
CA PHE A 348 -12.29 -13.97 6.22
C PHE A 348 -13.19 -13.22 5.25
N ALA A 349 -13.81 -12.13 5.68
CA ALA A 349 -14.77 -11.35 4.91
C ALA A 349 -14.15 -10.02 4.47
N ASP A 350 -13.80 -9.90 3.18
CA ASP A 350 -13.36 -8.64 2.58
C ASP A 350 -14.59 -7.85 2.12
N GLU A 351 -14.96 -6.85 2.90
CA GLU A 351 -16.16 -6.03 2.71
C GLU A 351 -15.80 -4.58 2.35
N ILE A 352 -14.63 -4.34 1.75
CA ILE A 352 -14.13 -2.98 1.43
C ILE A 352 -15.07 -2.19 0.52
N TYR A 353 -15.99 -2.85 -0.19
CA TYR A 353 -16.97 -2.26 -1.11
C TYR A 353 -18.40 -2.26 -0.56
N ASP A 354 -18.62 -2.54 0.73
CA ASP A 354 -19.93 -2.72 1.37
C ASP A 354 -20.96 -1.61 1.10
N LYS A 355 -20.51 -0.40 0.81
CA LYS A 355 -21.35 0.78 0.53
C LYS A 355 -21.44 1.16 -0.95
N ILE A 356 -20.73 0.47 -1.83
CA ILE A 356 -20.76 0.75 -3.27
C ILE A 356 -21.64 -0.32 -3.91
N LEU A 357 -22.94 -0.03 -3.94
CA LEU A 357 -24.00 -0.92 -4.37
C LEU A 357 -24.89 -0.21 -5.40
N TYR A 358 -25.35 -0.93 -6.40
CA TYR A 358 -26.15 -0.42 -7.49
C TYR A 358 -27.50 -1.13 -7.60
N ASP A 359 -28.45 -0.49 -8.26
CA ASP A 359 -29.76 -1.07 -8.65
C ASP A 359 -30.52 -1.71 -7.47
N GLY A 360 -30.40 -1.15 -6.26
CA GLY A 360 -31.09 -1.65 -5.07
C GLY A 360 -30.47 -2.90 -4.45
N ALA A 361 -29.26 -3.31 -4.87
CA ALA A 361 -28.55 -4.41 -4.22
C ALA A 361 -28.32 -4.15 -2.73
N VAL A 362 -28.40 -5.20 -1.93
CA VAL A 362 -28.23 -5.13 -0.46
C VAL A 362 -27.02 -5.94 -0.05
N HIS A 363 -26.10 -5.29 0.66
CA HIS A 363 -24.96 -5.97 1.28
C HIS A 363 -25.37 -6.58 2.62
N HIS A 364 -25.05 -7.85 2.80
CA HIS A 364 -25.23 -8.56 4.07
C HIS A 364 -23.84 -8.85 4.67
N HIS A 365 -23.60 -8.35 5.90
CA HIS A 365 -22.37 -8.64 6.64
C HIS A 365 -22.40 -10.11 7.08
N ILE A 366 -21.49 -10.93 6.55
CA ILE A 366 -21.47 -12.38 6.82
C ILE A 366 -21.25 -12.67 8.32
N ALA A 367 -20.50 -11.83 9.02
CA ALA A 367 -20.31 -11.94 10.46
C ALA A 367 -21.62 -11.84 11.26
N ALA A 368 -22.61 -11.09 10.78
CA ALA A 368 -23.92 -11.01 11.41
C ALA A 368 -24.79 -12.27 11.16
N LEU A 369 -24.46 -13.03 10.12
CA LEU A 369 -25.12 -14.31 9.77
C LEU A 369 -24.47 -15.50 10.47
N ALA A 370 -23.25 -15.34 10.99
CA ALA A 370 -22.43 -16.40 11.59
C ALA A 370 -21.96 -16.04 13.01
N PRO A 371 -22.87 -15.78 13.99
CA PRO A 371 -22.46 -15.36 15.32
C PRO A 371 -21.74 -16.46 16.11
N ASP A 372 -21.88 -17.71 15.71
CA ASP A 372 -21.29 -18.91 16.32
C ASP A 372 -19.95 -19.34 15.67
N LEU A 373 -19.51 -18.66 14.61
CA LEU A 373 -18.23 -18.90 13.94
C LEU A 373 -17.28 -17.72 14.14
N LEU A 374 -15.99 -18.01 14.20
CA LEU A 374 -14.99 -16.95 14.13
C LEU A 374 -14.97 -16.36 12.74
N THR A 375 -15.38 -15.10 12.65
CA THR A 375 -15.31 -14.31 11.42
C THR A 375 -14.39 -13.12 11.62
N ILE A 376 -13.60 -12.80 10.60
CA ILE A 376 -12.77 -11.61 10.56
C ILE A 376 -13.22 -10.75 9.38
N THR A 377 -13.83 -9.61 9.67
CA THR A 377 -14.32 -8.67 8.66
C THR A 377 -13.29 -7.58 8.40
N PHE A 378 -12.90 -7.40 7.14
CA PHE A 378 -11.98 -6.38 6.66
C PHE A 378 -12.73 -5.26 5.95
N ASN A 379 -12.42 -4.02 6.32
CA ASN A 379 -13.00 -2.84 5.67
C ASN A 379 -12.05 -1.64 5.85
N GLY A 380 -12.39 -0.48 5.29
CA GLY A 380 -11.54 0.70 5.38
C GLY A 380 -12.07 1.93 4.65
N LEU A 381 -11.28 2.98 4.66
CA LEU A 381 -11.65 4.27 4.08
C LEU A 381 -11.32 4.40 2.57
N SER A 382 -10.60 3.43 2.01
CA SER A 382 -10.00 3.54 0.68
C SER A 382 -10.99 3.76 -0.45
N LYS A 383 -12.18 3.13 -0.37
CA LYS A 383 -13.14 3.06 -1.48
C LYS A 383 -14.35 3.94 -1.24
N SER A 384 -15.17 3.58 -0.28
CA SER A 384 -16.41 4.32 0.03
C SER A 384 -16.17 5.78 0.44
N TYR A 385 -15.00 6.07 1.03
CA TYR A 385 -14.63 7.43 1.44
C TYR A 385 -13.58 8.08 0.52
N ARG A 386 -13.15 7.41 -0.56
CA ARG A 386 -12.27 7.93 -1.63
C ARG A 386 -10.88 8.39 -1.17
N VAL A 387 -10.41 7.90 -0.02
CA VAL A 387 -9.11 8.25 0.58
C VAL A 387 -8.13 7.07 0.58
N ALA A 388 -7.99 6.41 -0.56
CA ALA A 388 -7.09 5.25 -0.70
C ALA A 388 -5.64 5.56 -0.30
N GLY A 389 -5.19 6.80 -0.50
CA GLY A 389 -3.87 7.30 -0.10
C GLY A 389 -3.68 7.48 1.40
N PHE A 390 -4.74 7.56 2.19
CA PHE A 390 -4.65 7.66 3.65
C PHE A 390 -4.20 6.35 4.31
N ARG A 391 -4.30 5.23 3.58
CA ARG A 391 -3.92 3.92 4.07
C ARG A 391 -4.60 3.56 5.38
N MET A 392 -5.92 3.77 5.49
CA MET A 392 -6.71 3.39 6.66
C MET A 392 -7.62 2.22 6.36
N GLY A 393 -7.39 1.12 7.07
CA GLY A 393 -8.23 -0.06 7.08
C GLY A 393 -8.33 -0.61 8.50
N TRP A 394 -9.27 -1.49 8.70
CA TRP A 394 -9.46 -2.21 9.96
C TRP A 394 -9.90 -3.64 9.70
N MET A 395 -9.66 -4.50 10.68
CA MET A 395 -10.32 -5.80 10.79
C MET A 395 -11.03 -5.91 12.13
N VAL A 396 -12.14 -6.62 12.13
CA VAL A 396 -13.00 -6.86 13.31
C VAL A 396 -13.16 -8.36 13.49
N LEU A 397 -12.79 -8.88 14.66
CA LEU A 397 -12.99 -10.27 15.03
C LEU A 397 -14.36 -10.43 15.69
N ASN A 398 -15.21 -11.29 15.15
CA ASN A 398 -16.54 -11.59 15.68
C ASN A 398 -16.69 -13.10 15.92
N GLY A 399 -17.59 -13.48 16.83
CA GLY A 399 -17.86 -14.87 17.21
C GLY A 399 -16.96 -15.40 18.34
N PRO A 400 -16.95 -16.73 18.58
CA PRO A 400 -16.25 -17.36 19.70
C PRO A 400 -14.73 -17.30 19.52
N LYS A 401 -14.04 -16.64 20.46
CA LYS A 401 -12.60 -16.38 20.44
C LYS A 401 -11.79 -17.39 21.27
N GLU A 402 -12.47 -18.18 22.09
CA GLU A 402 -11.83 -19.11 23.03
C GLU A 402 -10.98 -20.16 22.33
N ARG A 403 -11.39 -20.58 21.14
CA ARG A 403 -10.66 -21.56 20.31
C ARG A 403 -9.56 -20.93 19.45
N ALA A 404 -9.52 -19.59 19.38
CA ALA A 404 -8.61 -18.83 18.53
C ALA A 404 -7.57 -18.01 19.33
N LYS A 405 -7.37 -18.31 20.61
CA LYS A 405 -6.45 -17.55 21.48
C LYS A 405 -5.06 -17.43 20.89
N GLY A 406 -4.47 -18.54 20.43
CA GLY A 406 -3.14 -18.52 19.82
C GLY A 406 -3.08 -17.69 18.55
N TYR A 407 -4.11 -17.73 17.71
CA TYR A 407 -4.22 -16.89 16.52
C TYR A 407 -4.29 -15.40 16.90
N ILE A 408 -5.09 -15.05 17.91
CA ILE A 408 -5.23 -13.67 18.42
C ILE A 408 -3.92 -13.18 19.03
N GLU A 409 -3.22 -14.03 19.81
CA GLU A 409 -1.88 -13.73 20.32
C GLU A 409 -0.88 -13.47 19.19
N GLY A 410 -0.95 -14.24 18.10
CA GLY A 410 -0.15 -14.01 16.89
C GLY A 410 -0.45 -12.65 16.25
N LEU A 411 -1.73 -12.27 16.13
CA LEU A 411 -2.13 -10.95 15.64
C LEU A 411 -1.63 -9.82 16.54
N ASP A 412 -1.73 -9.98 17.87
CA ASP A 412 -1.25 -9.00 18.84
C ASP A 412 0.27 -8.83 18.77
N MET A 413 1.00 -9.91 18.57
CA MET A 413 2.44 -9.91 18.37
C MET A 413 2.82 -9.14 17.09
N LEU A 414 2.21 -9.48 15.97
CA LEU A 414 2.48 -8.81 14.67
C LEU A 414 2.10 -7.32 14.70
N ALA A 415 0.98 -6.98 15.34
CA ALA A 415 0.59 -5.59 15.54
C ALA A 415 1.62 -4.83 16.39
N SER A 416 2.15 -5.45 17.44
CA SER A 416 3.16 -4.86 18.32
C SER A 416 4.51 -4.72 17.61
N MET A 417 4.93 -5.70 16.80
CA MET A 417 6.18 -5.65 16.04
C MET A 417 6.26 -4.46 15.09
N ARG A 418 5.14 -4.06 14.47
CA ARG A 418 5.08 -2.87 13.60
C ARG A 418 4.86 -1.56 14.37
N LEU A 419 4.75 -1.59 15.70
CA LEU A 419 4.42 -0.50 16.62
C LEU A 419 2.94 -0.08 16.52
N CYS A 420 2.54 0.67 15.50
CA CYS A 420 1.15 1.03 15.24
C CYS A 420 0.92 1.37 13.76
N ALA A 421 -0.34 1.47 13.35
CA ALA A 421 -0.69 2.04 12.06
C ALA A 421 -0.48 3.57 12.06
N ASN A 422 -0.47 4.17 10.88
CA ASN A 422 -0.37 5.62 10.66
C ASN A 422 -1.32 6.41 11.57
N THR A 423 -0.79 7.02 12.63
CA THR A 423 -1.59 7.68 13.68
C THR A 423 -2.42 8.86 13.15
N PRO A 424 -1.88 9.79 12.33
CA PRO A 424 -2.65 10.94 11.86
C PRO A 424 -3.96 10.56 11.15
N MET A 425 -3.92 9.56 10.30
CA MET A 425 -5.08 9.20 9.46
C MET A 425 -6.13 8.39 10.23
N GLN A 426 -5.80 7.82 11.39
CA GLN A 426 -6.79 7.13 12.22
C GLN A 426 -7.87 8.08 12.77
N HIS A 427 -7.55 9.36 12.93
CA HIS A 427 -8.52 10.38 13.35
C HIS A 427 -9.67 10.53 12.36
N ALA A 428 -9.45 10.26 11.07
CA ALA A 428 -10.48 10.29 10.04
C ALA A 428 -11.59 9.24 10.23
N ILE A 429 -11.32 8.14 10.94
CA ILE A 429 -12.23 6.99 11.03
C ILE A 429 -13.55 7.37 11.71
N GLN A 430 -13.50 8.09 12.81
CA GLN A 430 -14.70 8.49 13.55
C GLN A 430 -15.60 9.38 12.70
N THR A 431 -15.04 10.40 12.06
CA THR A 431 -15.75 11.33 11.18
C THR A 431 -16.31 10.61 9.95
N ALA A 432 -15.53 9.71 9.36
CA ALA A 432 -15.97 8.93 8.22
C ALA A 432 -17.18 8.04 8.54
N LEU A 433 -17.11 7.30 9.66
CA LEU A 433 -18.16 6.33 10.02
C LEU A 433 -19.41 7.00 10.60
N GLY A 434 -19.25 8.08 11.37
CA GLY A 434 -20.35 8.80 12.01
C GLY A 434 -20.92 9.98 11.22
N GLY A 435 -20.20 10.44 10.20
CA GLY A 435 -20.58 11.60 9.38
C GLY A 435 -21.50 11.27 8.21
N TYR A 436 -21.69 12.27 7.37
CA TYR A 436 -22.48 12.12 6.15
C TYR A 436 -21.88 11.10 5.18
N GLN A 437 -22.70 10.21 4.64
CA GLN A 437 -22.27 9.16 3.74
C GLN A 437 -22.37 9.62 2.28
N SER A 438 -21.49 10.52 1.88
CA SER A 438 -21.49 11.13 0.53
C SER A 438 -21.26 10.13 -0.62
N ILE A 439 -20.89 8.89 -0.34
CA ILE A 439 -20.85 7.83 -1.35
C ILE A 439 -22.24 7.62 -1.99
N ASN A 440 -23.31 7.84 -1.25
CA ASN A 440 -24.69 7.68 -1.74
C ASN A 440 -24.98 8.61 -2.94
N GLU A 441 -24.39 9.79 -2.97
CA GLU A 441 -24.54 10.73 -4.11
C GLU A 441 -23.99 10.17 -5.42
N PHE A 442 -23.07 9.22 -5.36
CA PHE A 442 -22.42 8.64 -6.53
C PHE A 442 -23.08 7.36 -7.02
N ILE A 443 -23.79 6.64 -6.15
CA ILE A 443 -24.36 5.31 -6.47
C ILE A 443 -25.86 5.31 -6.72
N LEU A 444 -26.56 6.40 -6.36
CA LEU A 444 -27.99 6.57 -6.61
C LEU A 444 -28.26 7.13 -8.03
N PRO A 445 -29.52 7.08 -8.52
CA PRO A 445 -29.89 7.68 -9.81
C PRO A 445 -29.40 9.14 -9.96
N GLY A 446 -28.72 9.44 -11.06
CA GLY A 446 -28.01 10.70 -11.29
C GLY A 446 -26.61 10.75 -10.71
N GLY A 447 -26.21 9.73 -9.96
CA GLY A 447 -24.87 9.62 -9.39
C GLY A 447 -23.83 9.10 -10.38
N ARG A 448 -22.68 9.71 -10.33
CA ARG A 448 -21.61 9.52 -11.32
C ARG A 448 -21.11 8.08 -11.43
N LEU A 449 -20.97 7.34 -10.32
CA LEU A 449 -20.54 5.94 -10.35
C LEU A 449 -21.59 5.04 -11.03
N LEU A 450 -22.87 5.30 -10.75
CA LEU A 450 -23.96 4.54 -11.37
C LEU A 450 -24.01 4.80 -12.88
N GLU A 451 -23.90 6.06 -13.30
CA GLU A 451 -23.90 6.44 -14.72
C GLU A 451 -22.71 5.83 -15.47
N GLN A 452 -21.51 5.91 -14.91
CA GLN A 452 -20.29 5.36 -15.50
C GLN A 452 -20.38 3.83 -15.62
N ARG A 453 -20.86 3.14 -14.58
CA ARG A 453 -21.07 1.69 -14.63
C ARG A 453 -22.10 1.30 -15.69
N ASN A 454 -23.22 2.01 -15.76
CA ASN A 454 -24.28 1.75 -16.73
C ASN A 454 -23.78 1.96 -18.16
N LYS A 455 -23.10 3.07 -18.42
CA LYS A 455 -22.56 3.37 -19.75
C LYS A 455 -21.47 2.36 -20.16
N ALA A 456 -20.59 2.01 -19.27
CA ALA A 456 -19.57 1.00 -19.54
C ALA A 456 -20.20 -0.37 -19.89
N TYR A 457 -21.23 -0.78 -19.13
CA TYR A 457 -21.96 -2.02 -19.40
C TYR A 457 -22.68 -1.99 -20.74
N GLU A 458 -23.41 -0.90 -21.03
CA GLU A 458 -24.10 -0.69 -22.30
C GLU A 458 -23.15 -0.85 -23.49
N LEU A 459 -22.03 -0.15 -23.46
CA LEU A 459 -21.11 -0.09 -24.60
C LEU A 459 -20.33 -1.41 -24.79
N ILE A 460 -19.86 -2.00 -23.69
CA ILE A 460 -19.03 -3.20 -23.82
C ILE A 460 -19.82 -4.40 -24.32
N THR A 461 -21.09 -4.51 -23.94
CA THR A 461 -21.96 -5.60 -24.38
C THR A 461 -22.47 -5.44 -25.82
N GLN A 462 -22.24 -4.29 -26.45
CA GLN A 462 -22.50 -4.06 -27.87
C GLN A 462 -21.34 -4.52 -28.77
N ILE A 463 -20.15 -4.74 -28.21
CA ILE A 463 -18.99 -5.20 -28.98
C ILE A 463 -19.17 -6.69 -29.32
N PRO A 464 -19.10 -7.07 -30.62
CA PRO A 464 -19.24 -8.47 -31.02
C PRO A 464 -18.27 -9.40 -30.27
N GLY A 465 -18.76 -10.55 -29.82
CA GLY A 465 -17.93 -11.52 -29.10
C GLY A 465 -17.56 -11.12 -27.65
N ILE A 466 -18.15 -10.06 -27.10
CA ILE A 466 -17.98 -9.70 -25.70
C ILE A 466 -19.32 -9.84 -24.96
N THR A 467 -19.29 -10.53 -23.82
CA THR A 467 -20.38 -10.61 -22.86
C THR A 467 -19.92 -10.12 -21.50
N CYS A 468 -20.85 -9.75 -20.64
CA CYS A 468 -20.54 -9.33 -19.27
C CYS A 468 -21.73 -9.51 -18.35
N VAL A 469 -21.50 -10.06 -17.18
CA VAL A 469 -22.48 -10.00 -16.09
C VAL A 469 -22.50 -8.57 -15.54
N LYS A 470 -23.69 -7.99 -15.42
CA LYS A 470 -23.84 -6.60 -14.95
C LYS A 470 -23.39 -6.50 -13.49
N PRO A 471 -22.40 -5.65 -13.16
CA PRO A 471 -21.94 -5.48 -11.77
C PRO A 471 -23.02 -4.86 -10.90
N MET A 472 -23.28 -5.46 -9.75
CA MET A 472 -24.23 -4.96 -8.75
C MET A 472 -23.55 -4.17 -7.63
N GLY A 473 -22.21 -4.16 -7.59
CA GLY A 473 -21.42 -3.41 -6.61
C GLY A 473 -20.00 -3.17 -7.06
N ALA A 474 -19.19 -2.64 -6.15
CA ALA A 474 -17.78 -2.28 -6.33
C ALA A 474 -17.54 -1.25 -7.46
N LEU A 475 -16.36 -1.28 -8.09
CA LEU A 475 -15.91 -0.29 -9.08
C LEU A 475 -15.46 -0.96 -10.40
N TYR A 476 -15.85 -2.21 -10.62
CA TYR A 476 -15.25 -3.08 -11.62
C TYR A 476 -16.30 -3.78 -12.46
N MET A 477 -15.87 -4.13 -13.67
CA MET A 477 -16.53 -5.09 -14.57
C MET A 477 -15.52 -6.14 -15.00
N PHE A 478 -16.00 -7.37 -15.23
CA PHE A 478 -15.18 -8.51 -15.62
C PHE A 478 -15.75 -9.16 -16.89
N PRO A 479 -15.61 -8.48 -18.06
CA PRO A 479 -16.14 -8.96 -19.32
C PRO A 479 -15.43 -10.22 -19.79
N LYS A 480 -16.19 -11.08 -20.45
CA LYS A 480 -15.75 -12.25 -21.20
C LYS A 480 -15.60 -11.94 -22.67
N ILE A 481 -14.52 -12.42 -23.30
CA ILE A 481 -14.27 -12.30 -24.72
C ILE A 481 -14.27 -13.67 -25.38
N ASP A 482 -14.91 -13.78 -26.56
CA ASP A 482 -14.89 -14.99 -27.36
C ASP A 482 -13.49 -15.25 -27.90
N THR A 483 -12.79 -16.16 -27.24
CA THR A 483 -11.42 -16.53 -27.59
C THR A 483 -11.30 -17.22 -28.95
N GLY A 484 -12.34 -17.94 -29.38
CA GLY A 484 -12.39 -18.58 -30.70
C GLY A 484 -12.52 -17.55 -31.82
N MET A 485 -13.40 -16.55 -31.64
CA MET A 485 -13.62 -15.49 -32.63
C MET A 485 -12.35 -14.63 -32.84
N TYR A 486 -11.59 -14.37 -31.77
CA TYR A 486 -10.44 -13.48 -31.81
C TYR A 486 -9.08 -14.20 -31.77
N GLY A 487 -9.07 -15.53 -31.70
CA GLY A 487 -7.86 -16.36 -31.64
C GLY A 487 -7.05 -16.18 -30.36
N ILE A 488 -7.69 -15.74 -29.25
CA ILE A 488 -6.99 -15.42 -28.01
C ILE A 488 -6.63 -16.70 -27.25
N HIS A 489 -5.35 -16.85 -26.91
CA HIS A 489 -4.82 -17.94 -26.10
C HIS A 489 -3.92 -17.44 -24.95
N ASP A 490 -3.57 -16.14 -24.95
CA ASP A 490 -2.80 -15.44 -23.90
C ASP A 490 -3.47 -14.09 -23.64
N ASP A 491 -4.17 -13.98 -22.50
CA ASP A 491 -4.89 -12.77 -22.11
C ASP A 491 -3.96 -11.61 -21.74
N MET A 492 -2.74 -11.90 -21.26
CA MET A 492 -1.73 -10.88 -20.97
C MET A 492 -1.26 -10.23 -22.29
N LYS A 493 -0.97 -11.06 -23.29
CA LYS A 493 -0.58 -10.58 -24.62
C LYS A 493 -1.71 -9.75 -25.26
N PHE A 494 -2.97 -10.20 -25.14
CA PHE A 494 -4.13 -9.45 -25.62
C PHE A 494 -4.18 -8.04 -25.02
N ILE A 495 -4.04 -7.91 -23.71
CA ILE A 495 -4.04 -6.60 -23.02
C ILE A 495 -2.80 -5.77 -23.38
N TYR A 496 -1.64 -6.41 -23.54
CA TYR A 496 -0.42 -5.72 -23.97
C TYR A 496 -0.57 -5.14 -25.38
N ASP A 497 -1.08 -5.93 -26.34
CA ASP A 497 -1.28 -5.49 -27.72
C ASP A 497 -2.31 -4.34 -27.81
N LEU A 498 -3.41 -4.42 -27.04
CA LEU A 498 -4.38 -3.33 -26.93
C LEU A 498 -3.74 -2.04 -26.39
N LEU A 499 -2.91 -2.15 -25.37
CA LEU A 499 -2.19 -1.00 -24.81
C LEU A 499 -1.26 -0.37 -25.84
N VAL A 500 -0.46 -1.17 -26.52
CA VAL A 500 0.53 -0.66 -27.50
C VAL A 500 -0.16 -0.02 -28.70
N GLN A 501 -1.25 -0.59 -29.21
CA GLN A 501 -1.92 -0.10 -30.42
C GLN A 501 -2.87 1.06 -30.11
N GLU A 502 -3.72 0.92 -29.10
CA GLU A 502 -4.83 1.85 -28.84
C GLU A 502 -4.61 2.78 -27.64
N LYS A 503 -3.54 2.55 -26.85
CA LYS A 503 -3.24 3.34 -25.64
C LYS A 503 -4.35 3.23 -24.57
N VAL A 504 -4.96 2.03 -24.45
CA VAL A 504 -5.96 1.69 -23.44
C VAL A 504 -5.38 0.63 -22.52
N LEU A 505 -5.49 0.84 -21.21
CA LEU A 505 -4.93 -0.05 -20.19
C LEU A 505 -6.03 -0.70 -19.36
N PHE A 506 -6.21 -2.00 -19.57
CA PHE A 506 -7.03 -2.91 -18.77
C PHE A 506 -6.16 -3.83 -17.91
N VAL A 507 -6.74 -4.84 -17.28
CA VAL A 507 -6.01 -5.90 -16.58
C VAL A 507 -6.54 -7.25 -17.06
N GLN A 508 -5.64 -8.16 -17.40
CA GLN A 508 -5.94 -9.52 -17.82
C GLN A 508 -6.63 -10.33 -16.72
N GLY A 509 -7.47 -11.29 -17.08
CA GLY A 509 -8.21 -12.14 -16.17
C GLY A 509 -7.30 -13.04 -15.33
N SER A 510 -6.23 -13.57 -15.94
CA SER A 510 -5.21 -14.37 -15.24
C SER A 510 -4.57 -13.62 -14.06
N GLY A 511 -4.51 -12.28 -14.10
CA GLY A 511 -4.06 -11.45 -12.98
C GLY A 511 -4.98 -11.44 -11.76
N PHE A 512 -6.14 -12.11 -11.84
CA PHE A 512 -7.10 -12.35 -10.76
C PHE A 512 -7.28 -13.85 -10.46
N ASN A 513 -6.26 -14.64 -10.78
CA ASN A 513 -6.28 -16.11 -10.64
C ASN A 513 -7.43 -16.79 -11.41
N TRP A 514 -7.95 -16.13 -12.45
CA TRP A 514 -8.91 -16.74 -13.36
C TRP A 514 -8.20 -17.75 -14.29
N PRO A 515 -8.67 -18.99 -14.40
CA PRO A 515 -7.91 -20.05 -15.05
C PRO A 515 -7.98 -20.05 -16.58
N LYS A 516 -8.83 -19.21 -17.19
CA LYS A 516 -9.03 -19.15 -18.65
C LYS A 516 -8.60 -17.81 -19.21
N PRO A 517 -8.05 -17.75 -20.44
CA PRO A 517 -7.62 -16.48 -21.06
C PRO A 517 -8.79 -15.72 -21.73
N ASP A 518 -9.98 -15.84 -21.19
CA ASP A 518 -11.23 -15.36 -21.79
C ASP A 518 -11.87 -14.17 -21.05
N HIS A 519 -11.20 -13.61 -20.03
CA HIS A 519 -11.71 -12.47 -19.28
C HIS A 519 -10.67 -11.37 -19.11
N PHE A 520 -11.16 -10.17 -18.86
CA PHE A 520 -10.35 -9.04 -18.45
C PHE A 520 -11.14 -8.12 -17.52
N ARG A 521 -10.42 -7.35 -16.68
CA ARG A 521 -11.07 -6.39 -15.78
C ARG A 521 -10.94 -4.97 -16.28
N ILE A 522 -12.03 -4.22 -16.22
CA ILE A 522 -12.08 -2.77 -16.40
C ILE A 522 -12.59 -2.08 -15.13
N VAL A 523 -12.10 -0.85 -14.92
CA VAL A 523 -12.55 0.02 -13.82
C VAL A 523 -13.53 1.04 -14.38
N THR A 524 -14.66 1.26 -13.70
CA THR A 524 -15.73 2.17 -14.13
C THR A 524 -15.60 3.58 -13.53
N LEU A 525 -14.37 4.03 -13.23
CA LEU A 525 -14.08 5.33 -12.60
C LEU A 525 -13.87 6.50 -13.58
N PRO A 526 -13.38 6.29 -14.82
CA PRO A 526 -13.22 7.38 -15.78
C PRO A 526 -14.55 8.06 -16.12
N TYR A 527 -14.50 9.33 -16.53
CA TYR A 527 -15.70 10.03 -17.00
C TYR A 527 -16.35 9.31 -18.18
N VAL A 528 -17.65 9.46 -18.35
CA VAL A 528 -18.43 8.79 -19.41
C VAL A 528 -17.77 8.92 -20.78
N TYR A 529 -17.34 10.13 -21.18
CA TYR A 529 -16.66 10.34 -22.46
C TYR A 529 -15.35 9.55 -22.61
N GLN A 530 -14.61 9.32 -21.52
CA GLN A 530 -13.38 8.50 -21.52
C GLN A 530 -13.70 7.01 -21.64
N ILE A 531 -14.80 6.59 -21.02
CA ILE A 531 -15.32 5.22 -21.17
C ILE A 531 -15.75 4.98 -22.60
N GLU A 532 -16.48 5.93 -23.21
CA GLU A 532 -16.87 5.87 -24.62
C GLU A 532 -15.65 5.79 -25.53
N GLU A 533 -14.64 6.64 -25.32
CA GLU A 533 -13.38 6.58 -26.07
C GLU A 533 -12.69 5.22 -25.92
N ALA A 534 -12.62 4.68 -24.71
CA ALA A 534 -11.98 3.38 -24.44
C ALA A 534 -12.72 2.23 -25.15
N MET A 535 -14.07 2.22 -25.13
CA MET A 535 -14.87 1.19 -25.76
C MET A 535 -14.80 1.28 -27.30
N MET A 536 -14.82 2.48 -27.88
CA MET A 536 -14.60 2.66 -29.32
C MET A 536 -13.21 2.16 -29.76
N LYS A 537 -12.19 2.41 -28.97
CA LYS A 537 -10.83 1.93 -29.24
C LYS A 537 -10.75 0.40 -29.15
N LEU A 538 -11.37 -0.20 -28.13
CA LEU A 538 -11.44 -1.65 -28.00
C LEU A 538 -12.15 -2.28 -29.20
N GLU A 539 -13.32 -1.75 -29.60
CA GLU A 539 -14.05 -2.23 -30.77
C GLU A 539 -13.22 -2.13 -32.06
N ARG A 540 -12.56 -0.98 -32.28
CA ARG A 540 -11.69 -0.78 -33.44
C ARG A 540 -10.53 -1.76 -33.47
N PHE A 541 -9.90 -2.00 -32.33
CA PHE A 541 -8.81 -2.96 -32.18
C PHE A 541 -9.27 -4.38 -32.53
N LEU A 542 -10.41 -4.80 -31.99
CA LEU A 542 -10.94 -6.15 -32.17
C LEU A 542 -11.38 -6.46 -33.62
N LYS A 543 -11.75 -5.45 -34.42
CA LYS A 543 -12.12 -5.66 -35.84
C LYS A 543 -11.04 -6.39 -36.64
N ASN A 544 -9.77 -6.11 -36.35
CA ASN A 544 -8.63 -6.64 -37.09
C ASN A 544 -7.72 -7.52 -36.24
N TYR A 545 -8.02 -7.69 -34.97
CA TYR A 545 -7.16 -8.45 -34.03
C TYR A 545 -7.39 -9.95 -34.20
N ARG A 546 -6.28 -10.65 -34.33
CA ARG A 546 -6.15 -12.12 -34.15
C ARG A 546 -4.79 -12.36 -33.51
N GLN A 547 -4.77 -13.19 -32.45
CA GLN A 547 -3.55 -13.42 -31.67
C GLN A 547 -2.60 -14.45 -32.29
#